data_c731ccde71de00d9d128092c9c10b9b8
#
_entry.id   c731ccde71de00d9d128092c9c10b9b8
#
_cell.length_a   1.000
_cell.length_b   1.000
_cell.length_c   1.000
_cell.angle_alpha   90.00
_cell.angle_beta   90.00
_cell.angle_gamma   90.00
#
_symmetry.space_group_name_H-M   'P 1'
#
loop_
_entity.id
_entity.type
_entity.pdbx_description
1 polymer ?
#
loop_
_entity_poly.entity_id
_entity_poly.type
_entity_poly.pdbx_seq_one_letter_code
_entity_poly.pdbx_strand_id
1 'polypeptide(L)'
;MSNGVCEVAGDARFGNEADVEAATPAWMAVFSLAMGVFGLLTAEYLPASLLTPMAVELGVSEALAGQAVTVTAVVALFSGLLVPGLTRGIDRRVVLLCFSTLMIASNLLVAFSSSLLVLLIMRILLGIALGGFWSMAAAVAMRLVPAALLPRALSIIFSGIAVGTVVAVPLGSYLGGLYGWRSAFVAAAAVGVITLVFQLFTLPPLAPRRTARLRTVLEVLLRPGIAVGMLGCVLVHTGHFALFTYIRPFLESTTGVGAEGLALMLLGFGGANFVGTLLAGWLLERSPRGTMVLMPTLVGVAALALVLLPASVPCQALLLALWGMAFGGVPVAWSNWVARAVPDQAESAGGMVVASVQSAIAAGAAAGGAMFSFSGIAGVFVAAGILMLLAALLIGMRVKVEAPGHGAGGSPVAQL
;
A
#
# COMPACT_ATOMS: atom_id res chain seq x y z
N MET A 1 -27.79 -30.30 -73.36
CA MET A 1 -27.34 -28.95 -73.07
C MET A 1 -28.21 -28.44 -71.97
N SER A 2 -27.76 -28.57 -70.75
CA SER A 2 -28.46 -28.02 -69.61
C SER A 2 -27.40 -27.83 -68.50
N ASN A 3 -27.13 -26.57 -68.22
CA ASN A 3 -26.20 -26.13 -67.19
C ASN A 3 -26.83 -26.34 -65.82
N GLY A 4 -26.28 -27.23 -65.02
CA GLY A 4 -26.56 -27.35 -63.60
C GLY A 4 -25.65 -26.39 -62.82
N VAL A 5 -26.21 -25.34 -62.25
CA VAL A 5 -25.56 -24.47 -61.29
C VAL A 5 -25.71 -25.12 -59.90
N CYS A 6 -24.62 -25.58 -59.33
CA CYS A 6 -24.55 -25.98 -57.94
C CYS A 6 -24.56 -24.72 -57.05
N GLU A 7 -25.64 -24.50 -56.36
CA GLU A 7 -25.81 -23.51 -55.31
C GLU A 7 -25.19 -24.06 -54.01
N VAL A 8 -23.96 -23.60 -53.67
CA VAL A 8 -23.31 -23.89 -52.40
C VAL A 8 -23.90 -22.98 -51.37
N ALA A 9 -24.85 -23.45 -50.59
CA ALA A 9 -25.38 -22.79 -49.42
C ALA A 9 -24.27 -22.75 -48.35
N GLY A 10 -23.54 -21.66 -48.32
CA GLY A 10 -22.64 -21.31 -47.26
C GLY A 10 -23.40 -20.78 -46.03
N ASP A 11 -23.80 -21.69 -45.14
CA ASP A 11 -24.37 -21.35 -43.83
C ASP A 11 -23.23 -20.88 -42.91
N ALA A 12 -22.73 -19.69 -43.15
CA ALA A 12 -21.83 -19.01 -42.21
C ALA A 12 -22.67 -18.51 -41.04
N ARG A 13 -22.77 -19.34 -40.03
CA ARG A 13 -23.22 -18.93 -38.69
C ARG A 13 -22.17 -17.95 -38.16
N PHE A 14 -22.34 -16.67 -38.47
CA PHE A 14 -21.78 -15.59 -37.69
C PHE A 14 -22.41 -15.69 -36.32
N GLY A 15 -21.67 -16.30 -35.38
CA GLY A 15 -22.01 -16.29 -33.97
C GLY A 15 -22.19 -14.83 -33.53
N ASN A 16 -23.35 -14.58 -33.03
CA ASN A 16 -23.83 -13.31 -32.56
C ASN A 16 -22.87 -12.80 -31.47
N GLU A 17 -21.97 -11.86 -31.78
CA GLU A 17 -21.10 -11.17 -30.80
C GLU A 17 -21.92 -10.25 -29.85
N ALA A 18 -23.25 -10.31 -29.91
CA ALA A 18 -24.16 -9.49 -29.12
C ALA A 18 -24.52 -10.05 -27.73
N ASP A 19 -24.09 -11.27 -27.40
CA ASP A 19 -24.35 -11.88 -26.07
C ASP A 19 -23.12 -11.82 -25.13
N VAL A 20 -22.34 -10.76 -25.16
CA VAL A 20 -21.60 -10.35 -23.98
C VAL A 20 -22.62 -9.68 -23.05
N GLU A 21 -23.40 -10.54 -22.38
CA GLU A 21 -24.29 -10.16 -21.30
C GLU A 21 -23.52 -9.18 -20.41
N ALA A 22 -23.98 -7.93 -20.38
CA ALA A 22 -23.36 -6.87 -19.59
C ALA A 22 -23.45 -7.29 -18.12
N ALA A 23 -22.43 -8.00 -17.66
CA ALA A 23 -22.39 -8.53 -16.31
C ALA A 23 -22.65 -7.38 -15.33
N THR A 24 -23.74 -7.49 -14.57
CA THR A 24 -24.10 -6.48 -13.56
C THR A 24 -22.92 -6.29 -12.60
N PRO A 25 -22.44 -5.06 -12.42
CA PRO A 25 -21.24 -4.82 -11.61
C PRO A 25 -21.49 -5.26 -10.16
N ALA A 26 -20.62 -6.11 -9.62
CA ALA A 26 -20.72 -6.63 -8.26
C ALA A 26 -20.15 -5.61 -7.24
N TRP A 27 -20.79 -4.44 -7.10
CA TRP A 27 -20.31 -3.36 -6.24
C TRP A 27 -20.15 -3.76 -4.78
N MET A 28 -21.06 -4.59 -4.24
CA MET A 28 -20.96 -5.08 -2.85
C MET A 28 -19.69 -5.91 -2.65
N ALA A 29 -19.28 -6.70 -3.65
CA ALA A 29 -18.00 -7.42 -3.62
C ALA A 29 -16.82 -6.47 -3.70
N VAL A 30 -16.89 -5.38 -4.47
CA VAL A 30 -15.85 -4.33 -4.52
C VAL A 30 -15.71 -3.65 -3.15
N PHE A 31 -16.83 -3.30 -2.50
CA PHE A 31 -16.80 -2.74 -1.15
C PHE A 31 -16.23 -3.73 -0.12
N SER A 32 -16.52 -5.03 -0.25
CA SER A 32 -15.94 -6.03 0.66
C SER A 32 -14.41 -6.16 0.49
N LEU A 33 -13.88 -5.94 -0.71
CA LEU A 33 -12.43 -5.83 -0.93
C LEU A 33 -11.86 -4.56 -0.29
N ALA A 34 -12.55 -3.43 -0.38
CA ALA A 34 -12.13 -2.19 0.30
C ALA A 34 -12.08 -2.36 1.82
N MET A 35 -13.07 -3.05 2.41
CA MET A 35 -13.04 -3.44 3.83
C MET A 35 -11.87 -4.37 4.14
N GLY A 36 -11.54 -5.30 3.24
CA GLY A 36 -10.36 -6.15 3.36
C GLY A 36 -9.07 -5.34 3.42
N VAL A 37 -8.89 -4.36 2.52
CA VAL A 37 -7.76 -3.42 2.54
C VAL A 37 -7.72 -2.65 3.86
N PHE A 38 -8.85 -2.07 4.28
CA PHE A 38 -8.94 -1.34 5.53
C PHE A 38 -8.53 -2.19 6.74
N GLY A 39 -9.04 -3.42 6.85
CA GLY A 39 -8.70 -4.34 7.94
C GLY A 39 -7.22 -4.75 7.93
N LEU A 40 -6.66 -5.09 6.76
CA LEU A 40 -5.26 -5.47 6.61
C LEU A 40 -4.31 -4.32 6.99
N LEU A 41 -4.59 -3.10 6.51
CA LEU A 41 -3.77 -1.93 6.84
C LEU A 41 -3.93 -1.49 8.30
N THR A 42 -5.14 -1.61 8.85
CA THR A 42 -5.35 -1.42 10.29
C THR A 42 -4.40 -2.33 11.08
N ALA A 43 -4.41 -3.63 10.79
CA ALA A 43 -3.54 -4.60 11.45
C ALA A 43 -2.04 -4.34 11.19
N GLU A 44 -1.66 -3.89 10.00
CA GLU A 44 -0.28 -3.58 9.63
C GLU A 44 0.28 -2.38 10.40
N TYR A 45 -0.53 -1.31 10.59
CA TYR A 45 -0.09 -0.06 11.20
C TYR A 45 -0.17 -0.02 12.73
N LEU A 46 -0.96 -0.92 13.35
CA LEU A 46 -1.11 -0.98 14.81
C LEU A 46 0.23 -1.02 15.57
N PRO A 47 1.25 -1.83 15.21
CA PRO A 47 2.49 -1.85 15.96
C PRO A 47 3.19 -0.49 16.00
N ALA A 48 3.15 0.31 14.93
CA ALA A 48 3.76 1.64 14.90
C ALA A 48 3.07 2.61 15.89
N SER A 49 1.73 2.54 16.01
CA SER A 49 0.96 3.37 16.94
C SER A 49 1.00 2.90 18.40
N LEU A 50 1.45 1.66 18.63
CA LEU A 50 1.46 0.98 19.94
C LEU A 50 2.86 0.61 20.39
N LEU A 51 3.91 1.08 19.72
CA LEU A 51 5.27 0.60 19.86
C LEU A 51 5.77 0.67 21.31
N THR A 52 5.65 1.83 21.94
CA THR A 52 6.09 2.06 23.33
C THR A 52 5.37 1.15 24.34
N PRO A 53 4.01 1.09 24.42
CA PRO A 53 3.35 0.20 25.37
C PRO A 53 3.61 -1.29 25.10
N MET A 54 3.80 -1.69 23.84
CA MET A 54 4.20 -3.07 23.51
C MET A 54 5.62 -3.38 24.04
N ALA A 55 6.58 -2.48 23.82
CA ALA A 55 7.95 -2.64 24.28
C ALA A 55 8.03 -2.75 25.81
N VAL A 56 7.36 -1.87 26.54
CA VAL A 56 7.32 -1.85 27.99
C VAL A 56 6.74 -3.15 28.54
N GLU A 57 5.59 -3.59 28.07
CA GLU A 57 4.92 -4.78 28.62
C GLU A 57 5.62 -6.09 28.25
N LEU A 58 6.24 -6.16 27.06
CA LEU A 58 7.00 -7.33 26.62
C LEU A 58 8.45 -7.36 27.17
N GLY A 59 8.87 -6.31 27.87
CA GLY A 59 10.21 -6.20 28.46
C GLY A 59 11.33 -6.12 27.41
N VAL A 60 11.08 -5.47 26.28
CA VAL A 60 12.04 -5.34 25.16
C VAL A 60 12.26 -3.88 24.79
N SER A 61 13.30 -3.59 24.00
CA SER A 61 13.50 -2.25 23.46
C SER A 61 12.45 -1.93 22.37
N GLU A 62 12.16 -0.65 22.18
CA GLU A 62 11.28 -0.17 21.10
C GLU A 62 11.83 -0.54 19.70
N ALA A 63 13.16 -0.56 19.57
CA ALA A 63 13.83 -1.01 18.36
C ALA A 63 13.52 -2.50 18.06
N LEU A 64 13.48 -3.36 19.06
CA LEU A 64 13.08 -4.76 18.91
C LEU A 64 11.58 -4.91 18.65
N ALA A 65 10.74 -4.16 19.36
CA ALA A 65 9.29 -4.17 19.12
C ALA A 65 8.95 -3.75 17.66
N GLY A 66 9.71 -2.83 17.07
CA GLY A 66 9.58 -2.41 15.67
C GLY A 66 9.77 -3.54 14.65
N GLN A 67 10.44 -4.66 15.03
CA GLN A 67 10.56 -5.84 14.17
C GLN A 67 9.20 -6.49 13.84
N ALA A 68 8.14 -6.19 14.61
CA ALA A 68 6.78 -6.60 14.27
C ALA A 68 6.33 -6.08 12.90
N VAL A 69 6.75 -4.88 12.51
CA VAL A 69 6.51 -4.30 11.18
C VAL A 69 7.41 -4.98 10.15
N THR A 70 8.71 -5.11 10.45
CA THR A 70 9.69 -5.75 9.56
C THR A 70 9.28 -7.16 9.14
N VAL A 71 8.95 -8.02 10.12
CA VAL A 71 8.56 -9.43 9.86
C VAL A 71 7.33 -9.49 8.97
N THR A 72 6.31 -8.68 9.27
CA THR A 72 5.09 -8.64 8.46
C THR A 72 5.39 -8.27 7.01
N ALA A 73 6.18 -7.21 6.79
CA ALA A 73 6.51 -6.72 5.46
C ALA A 73 7.41 -7.70 4.67
N VAL A 74 8.39 -8.32 5.32
CA VAL A 74 9.22 -9.38 4.68
C VAL A 74 8.36 -10.54 4.23
N VAL A 75 7.47 -11.03 5.09
CA VAL A 75 6.57 -12.13 4.73
C VAL A 75 5.60 -11.70 3.64
N ALA A 76 5.08 -10.47 3.70
CA ALA A 76 4.18 -9.95 2.67
C ALA A 76 4.86 -9.85 1.30
N LEU A 77 6.13 -9.44 1.25
CA LEU A 77 6.93 -9.43 0.02
C LEU A 77 6.96 -10.83 -0.63
N PHE A 78 7.40 -11.85 0.13
CA PHE A 78 7.49 -13.21 -0.41
C PHE A 78 6.13 -13.81 -0.73
N SER A 79 5.12 -13.56 0.11
CA SER A 79 3.75 -14.01 -0.13
C SER A 79 3.15 -13.39 -1.38
N GLY A 80 3.36 -12.11 -1.62
CA GLY A 80 2.91 -11.42 -2.83
C GLY A 80 3.45 -12.06 -4.10
N LEU A 81 4.68 -12.57 -4.06
CA LEU A 81 5.31 -13.25 -5.20
C LEU A 81 4.89 -14.71 -5.33
N LEU A 82 4.72 -15.43 -4.23
CA LEU A 82 4.53 -16.90 -4.23
C LEU A 82 3.05 -17.31 -4.25
N VAL A 83 2.18 -16.60 -3.52
CA VAL A 83 0.77 -16.97 -3.35
C VAL A 83 0.01 -17.11 -4.66
N PRO A 84 0.13 -16.21 -5.67
CA PRO A 84 -0.56 -16.40 -6.94
C PRO A 84 -0.22 -17.72 -7.63
N GLY A 85 1.04 -18.15 -7.52
CA GLY A 85 1.53 -19.43 -8.04
C GLY A 85 1.01 -20.65 -7.26
N LEU A 86 1.06 -20.58 -5.93
CA LEU A 86 0.65 -21.66 -5.03
C LEU A 86 -0.88 -21.88 -5.05
N THR A 87 -1.65 -20.81 -5.24
CA THR A 87 -3.12 -20.87 -5.21
C THR A 87 -3.76 -20.92 -6.60
N ARG A 88 -2.98 -21.18 -7.67
CA ARG A 88 -3.48 -21.11 -9.05
C ARG A 88 -4.64 -22.07 -9.36
N GLY A 89 -4.78 -23.16 -8.62
CA GLY A 89 -5.86 -24.15 -8.76
C GLY A 89 -7.05 -23.90 -7.81
N ILE A 90 -7.01 -22.88 -6.99
CA ILE A 90 -8.01 -22.60 -5.95
C ILE A 90 -8.89 -21.43 -6.37
N ASP A 91 -10.19 -21.50 -6.08
CA ASP A 91 -11.13 -20.40 -6.30
C ASP A 91 -10.68 -19.16 -5.53
N ARG A 92 -10.64 -18.01 -6.22
CA ARG A 92 -10.14 -16.75 -5.64
C ARG A 92 -10.99 -16.25 -4.47
N ARG A 93 -12.30 -16.57 -4.44
CA ARG A 93 -13.15 -16.32 -3.28
C ARG A 93 -12.61 -17.04 -2.05
N VAL A 94 -12.33 -18.33 -2.15
CA VAL A 94 -11.80 -19.13 -1.03
C VAL A 94 -10.47 -18.55 -0.53
N VAL A 95 -9.58 -18.18 -1.44
CA VAL A 95 -8.27 -17.60 -1.08
C VAL A 95 -8.43 -16.26 -0.34
N LEU A 96 -9.33 -15.39 -0.79
CA LEU A 96 -9.61 -14.10 -0.12
C LEU A 96 -10.22 -14.31 1.28
N LEU A 97 -11.15 -15.26 1.43
CA LEU A 97 -11.72 -15.62 2.74
C LEU A 97 -10.65 -16.18 3.67
N CYS A 98 -9.72 -17.01 3.16
CA CYS A 98 -8.56 -17.47 3.94
C CYS A 98 -7.69 -16.31 4.42
N PHE A 99 -7.45 -15.27 3.59
CA PHE A 99 -6.68 -14.11 4.02
C PHE A 99 -7.37 -13.33 5.13
N SER A 100 -8.68 -13.13 5.05
CA SER A 100 -9.44 -12.49 6.12
C SER A 100 -9.40 -13.33 7.40
N THR A 101 -9.46 -14.65 7.31
CA THR A 101 -9.31 -15.56 8.45
C THR A 101 -7.91 -15.50 9.06
N LEU A 102 -6.85 -15.48 8.22
CA LEU A 102 -5.46 -15.33 8.70
C LEU A 102 -5.23 -13.99 9.39
N MET A 103 -5.83 -12.90 8.88
CA MET A 103 -5.78 -11.58 9.51
C MET A 103 -6.44 -11.60 10.89
N ILE A 104 -7.62 -12.20 11.03
CA ILE A 104 -8.32 -12.36 12.33
C ILE A 104 -7.47 -13.17 13.28
N ALA A 105 -6.99 -14.33 12.83
CA ALA A 105 -6.16 -15.23 13.64
C ALA A 105 -4.88 -14.52 14.11
N SER A 106 -4.18 -13.82 13.21
CA SER A 106 -2.99 -13.04 13.57
C SER A 106 -3.28 -12.02 14.66
N ASN A 107 -4.32 -11.19 14.48
CA ASN A 107 -4.65 -10.14 15.45
C ASN A 107 -5.03 -10.71 16.82
N LEU A 108 -5.86 -11.77 16.87
CA LEU A 108 -6.21 -12.42 18.14
C LEU A 108 -5.00 -13.04 18.81
N LEU A 109 -4.18 -13.79 18.08
CA LEU A 109 -3.00 -14.44 18.63
C LEU A 109 -1.94 -13.43 19.11
N VAL A 110 -1.79 -12.30 18.40
CA VAL A 110 -0.96 -11.18 18.86
C VAL A 110 -1.51 -10.58 20.15
N ALA A 111 -2.82 -10.37 20.27
CA ALA A 111 -3.45 -9.84 21.48
C ALA A 111 -3.19 -10.73 22.73
N PHE A 112 -3.05 -12.04 22.53
CA PHE A 112 -2.76 -12.99 23.63
C PHE A 112 -1.29 -13.38 23.75
N SER A 113 -0.39 -12.74 22.97
CA SER A 113 1.05 -13.05 23.03
C SER A 113 1.66 -12.59 24.35
N SER A 114 2.52 -13.46 24.94
CA SER A 114 3.25 -13.20 26.17
C SER A 114 4.72 -12.82 25.95
N SER A 115 5.22 -12.94 24.74
CA SER A 115 6.60 -12.61 24.38
C SER A 115 6.71 -12.05 22.97
N LEU A 116 7.78 -11.28 22.71
CA LEU A 116 8.05 -10.74 21.38
C LEU A 116 8.17 -11.85 20.31
N LEU A 117 8.85 -12.95 20.63
CA LEU A 117 9.04 -14.06 19.68
C LEU A 117 7.70 -14.64 19.23
N VAL A 118 6.78 -14.91 20.16
CA VAL A 118 5.43 -15.40 19.82
C VAL A 118 4.71 -14.37 18.97
N LEU A 119 4.75 -13.09 19.32
CA LEU A 119 4.15 -12.01 18.55
C LEU A 119 4.69 -12.00 17.13
N LEU A 120 6.00 -12.05 16.92
CA LEU A 120 6.62 -12.06 15.59
C LEU A 120 6.18 -13.26 14.75
N ILE A 121 6.08 -14.45 15.35
CA ILE A 121 5.58 -15.65 14.67
C ILE A 121 4.12 -15.44 14.23
N MET A 122 3.28 -14.87 15.10
CA MET A 122 1.87 -14.61 14.76
C MET A 122 1.71 -13.54 13.66
N ARG A 123 2.65 -12.60 13.55
CA ARG A 123 2.71 -11.60 12.48
C ARG A 123 2.99 -12.20 11.10
N ILE A 124 3.56 -13.40 11.02
CA ILE A 124 3.73 -14.13 9.75
C ILE A 124 2.37 -14.37 9.08
N LEU A 125 1.33 -14.72 9.85
CA LEU A 125 -0.02 -14.94 9.33
C LEU A 125 -0.57 -13.69 8.65
N LEU A 126 -0.38 -12.52 9.26
CA LEU A 126 -0.77 -11.25 8.66
C LEU A 126 0.02 -10.96 7.38
N GLY A 127 1.34 -11.19 7.39
CA GLY A 127 2.18 -11.00 6.21
C GLY A 127 1.73 -11.86 5.03
N ILE A 128 1.35 -13.12 5.26
CA ILE A 128 0.78 -13.99 4.23
C ILE A 128 -0.53 -13.40 3.67
N ALA A 129 -1.43 -12.97 4.54
CA ALA A 129 -2.70 -12.39 4.14
C ALA A 129 -2.50 -11.09 3.34
N LEU A 130 -1.64 -10.20 3.83
CA LEU A 130 -1.36 -8.89 3.23
C LEU A 130 -0.75 -9.02 1.84
N GLY A 131 0.35 -9.76 1.69
CA GLY A 131 1.02 -9.94 0.41
C GLY A 131 0.15 -10.68 -0.60
N GLY A 132 -0.54 -11.75 -0.16
CA GLY A 132 -1.45 -12.51 -0.99
C GLY A 132 -2.63 -11.67 -1.47
N PHE A 133 -3.23 -10.87 -0.61
CA PHE A 133 -4.34 -9.99 -0.97
C PHE A 133 -3.93 -8.97 -2.04
N TRP A 134 -2.82 -8.25 -1.80
CA TRP A 134 -2.33 -7.23 -2.74
C TRP A 134 -1.99 -7.80 -4.12
N SER A 135 -1.43 -9.01 -4.17
CA SER A 135 -1.08 -9.67 -5.43
C SER A 135 -2.29 -10.05 -6.30
N MET A 136 -3.50 -10.10 -5.71
CA MET A 136 -4.71 -10.51 -6.39
C MET A 136 -5.78 -9.41 -6.50
N ALA A 137 -5.66 -8.32 -5.74
CA ALA A 137 -6.71 -7.30 -5.63
C ALA A 137 -7.14 -6.73 -7.00
N ALA A 138 -6.20 -6.33 -7.85
CA ALA A 138 -6.50 -5.80 -9.17
C ALA A 138 -7.11 -6.88 -10.10
N ALA A 139 -6.58 -8.10 -10.11
CA ALA A 139 -7.08 -9.20 -10.92
C ALA A 139 -8.51 -9.64 -10.52
N VAL A 140 -8.81 -9.57 -9.23
CA VAL A 140 -10.17 -9.83 -8.74
C VAL A 140 -11.10 -8.68 -9.12
N ALA A 141 -10.68 -7.42 -8.98
CA ALA A 141 -11.47 -6.26 -9.37
C ALA A 141 -11.90 -6.31 -10.86
N MET A 142 -10.99 -6.71 -11.76
CA MET A 142 -11.29 -6.90 -13.20
C MET A 142 -12.35 -7.97 -13.49
N ARG A 143 -12.66 -8.83 -12.52
CA ARG A 143 -13.68 -9.88 -12.66
C ARG A 143 -15.01 -9.51 -12.03
N LEU A 144 -15.03 -8.47 -11.21
CA LEU A 144 -16.22 -8.01 -10.48
C LEU A 144 -16.97 -6.92 -11.22
N VAL A 145 -16.29 -6.21 -12.13
CA VAL A 145 -16.88 -5.09 -12.88
C VAL A 145 -16.44 -5.11 -14.35
N PRO A 146 -17.25 -4.55 -15.28
CA PRO A 146 -16.86 -4.31 -16.67
C PRO A 146 -15.60 -3.43 -16.73
N ALA A 147 -14.80 -3.59 -17.81
CA ALA A 147 -13.54 -2.88 -17.99
C ALA A 147 -13.67 -1.33 -17.89
N ALA A 148 -14.77 -0.76 -18.38
CA ALA A 148 -15.05 0.69 -18.28
C ALA A 148 -15.20 1.19 -16.82
N LEU A 149 -15.62 0.32 -15.90
CA LEU A 149 -15.83 0.64 -14.48
C LEU A 149 -14.65 0.26 -13.58
N LEU A 150 -13.63 -0.40 -14.14
CA LEU A 150 -12.45 -0.85 -13.39
C LEU A 150 -11.72 0.29 -12.64
N PRO A 151 -11.49 1.48 -13.22
CA PRO A 151 -10.85 2.58 -12.48
C PRO A 151 -11.64 2.98 -11.23
N ARG A 152 -12.98 3.00 -11.33
CA ARG A 152 -13.86 3.30 -10.19
C ARG A 152 -13.80 2.22 -9.12
N ALA A 153 -13.78 0.94 -9.51
CA ALA A 153 -13.66 -0.18 -8.57
C ALA A 153 -12.32 -0.15 -7.83
N LEU A 154 -11.22 0.09 -8.53
CA LEU A 154 -9.89 0.22 -7.91
C LEU A 154 -9.83 1.43 -6.96
N SER A 155 -10.44 2.56 -7.32
CA SER A 155 -10.52 3.73 -6.43
C SER A 155 -11.26 3.41 -5.13
N ILE A 156 -12.36 2.65 -5.19
CA ILE A 156 -13.09 2.21 -3.99
C ILE A 156 -12.21 1.26 -3.15
N ILE A 157 -11.55 0.28 -3.77
CA ILE A 157 -10.67 -0.66 -3.06
C ILE A 157 -9.53 0.11 -2.36
N PHE A 158 -8.88 1.02 -3.06
CA PHE A 158 -7.77 1.80 -2.52
C PHE A 158 -8.19 2.88 -1.51
N SER A 159 -9.48 3.29 -1.49
CA SER A 159 -9.98 4.17 -0.43
C SER A 159 -9.84 3.54 0.96
N GLY A 160 -9.81 2.20 1.05
CA GLY A 160 -9.50 1.48 2.29
C GLY A 160 -8.13 1.85 2.87
N ILE A 161 -7.14 2.25 2.04
CA ILE A 161 -5.82 2.73 2.49
C ILE A 161 -5.99 4.06 3.24
N ALA A 162 -6.67 5.01 2.59
CA ALA A 162 -6.88 6.33 3.17
C ALA A 162 -7.65 6.27 4.49
N VAL A 163 -8.74 5.49 4.53
CA VAL A 163 -9.52 5.29 5.76
C VAL A 163 -8.68 4.60 6.83
N GLY A 164 -7.88 3.58 6.46
CA GLY A 164 -6.96 2.90 7.38
C GLY A 164 -5.96 3.87 8.01
N THR A 165 -5.33 4.72 7.21
CA THR A 165 -4.34 5.70 7.70
C THR A 165 -4.98 6.74 8.62
N VAL A 166 -6.18 7.24 8.27
CA VAL A 166 -6.87 8.28 9.06
C VAL A 166 -7.44 7.72 10.36
N VAL A 167 -7.91 6.47 10.38
CA VAL A 167 -8.68 5.91 11.50
C VAL A 167 -7.83 4.96 12.34
N ALA A 168 -7.10 4.03 11.72
CA ALA A 168 -6.48 2.92 12.42
C ALA A 168 -5.36 3.36 13.39
N VAL A 169 -4.51 4.28 12.95
CA VAL A 169 -3.35 4.72 13.74
C VAL A 169 -3.78 5.54 14.96
N PRO A 170 -4.65 6.58 14.83
CA PRO A 170 -5.14 7.33 16.00
C PRO A 170 -5.99 6.47 16.94
N LEU A 171 -6.91 5.68 16.37
CA LEU A 171 -7.79 4.82 17.17
C LEU A 171 -6.99 3.75 17.91
N GLY A 172 -5.99 3.15 17.24
CA GLY A 172 -5.07 2.20 17.86
C GLY A 172 -4.30 2.83 19.03
N SER A 173 -3.76 4.05 18.83
CA SER A 173 -3.07 4.78 19.89
C SER A 173 -3.99 5.12 21.07
N TYR A 174 -5.23 5.55 20.79
CA TYR A 174 -6.22 5.90 21.82
C TYR A 174 -6.66 4.67 22.63
N LEU A 175 -7.07 3.59 21.94
CA LEU A 175 -7.47 2.35 22.61
C LEU A 175 -6.31 1.75 23.41
N GLY A 176 -5.12 1.77 22.84
CA GLY A 176 -3.92 1.27 23.50
C GLY A 176 -3.53 2.07 24.74
N GLY A 177 -3.82 3.38 24.74
CA GLY A 177 -3.60 4.25 25.91
C GLY A 177 -4.61 4.03 27.04
N LEU A 178 -5.88 3.74 26.71
CA LEU A 178 -6.95 3.56 27.71
C LEU A 178 -7.09 2.12 28.23
N TYR A 179 -7.01 1.15 27.34
CA TYR A 179 -7.35 -0.26 27.63
C TYR A 179 -6.16 -1.21 27.44
N GLY A 180 -4.96 -0.67 27.20
CA GLY A 180 -3.77 -1.44 26.86
C GLY A 180 -3.72 -1.83 25.38
N TRP A 181 -2.50 -2.04 24.86
CA TRP A 181 -2.23 -2.27 23.44
C TRP A 181 -2.94 -3.50 22.86
N ARG A 182 -3.21 -4.51 23.68
CA ARG A 182 -3.93 -5.73 23.28
C ARG A 182 -5.34 -5.45 22.80
N SER A 183 -6.04 -4.48 23.40
CA SER A 183 -7.41 -4.09 23.03
C SER A 183 -7.51 -3.61 21.60
N ALA A 184 -6.48 -2.91 21.11
CA ALA A 184 -6.45 -2.45 19.73
C ALA A 184 -6.36 -3.61 18.72
N PHE A 185 -5.60 -4.67 19.05
CA PHE A 185 -5.55 -5.89 18.22
C PHE A 185 -6.86 -6.68 18.27
N VAL A 186 -7.54 -6.73 19.41
CA VAL A 186 -8.89 -7.32 19.50
C VAL A 186 -9.89 -6.53 18.65
N ALA A 187 -9.84 -5.19 18.68
CA ALA A 187 -10.66 -4.35 17.83
C ALA A 187 -10.36 -4.57 16.33
N ALA A 188 -9.09 -4.71 15.95
CA ALA A 188 -8.72 -5.06 14.58
C ALA A 188 -9.21 -6.46 14.16
N ALA A 189 -9.21 -7.42 15.08
CA ALA A 189 -9.80 -8.73 14.83
C ALA A 189 -11.32 -8.63 14.62
N ALA A 190 -12.03 -7.80 15.39
CA ALA A 190 -13.45 -7.55 15.17
C ALA A 190 -13.75 -6.94 13.80
N VAL A 191 -12.96 -5.97 13.35
CA VAL A 191 -13.01 -5.43 11.96
C VAL A 191 -12.79 -6.57 10.95
N GLY A 192 -11.84 -7.46 11.22
CA GLY A 192 -11.59 -8.64 10.39
C GLY A 192 -12.80 -9.56 10.30
N VAL A 193 -13.50 -9.82 11.40
CA VAL A 193 -14.72 -10.64 11.44
C VAL A 193 -15.83 -9.99 10.61
N ILE A 194 -16.06 -8.68 10.77
CA ILE A 194 -17.03 -7.94 9.96
C ILE A 194 -16.69 -8.05 8.48
N THR A 195 -15.41 -7.89 8.13
CA THR A 195 -14.91 -8.03 6.75
C THR A 195 -15.18 -9.44 6.22
N LEU A 196 -14.83 -10.48 6.98
CA LEU A 196 -15.02 -11.88 6.58
C LEU A 196 -16.49 -12.19 6.34
N VAL A 197 -17.36 -11.79 7.28
CA VAL A 197 -18.82 -11.98 7.15
C VAL A 197 -19.34 -11.28 5.90
N PHE A 198 -18.95 -10.04 5.67
CA PHE A 198 -19.36 -9.30 4.49
C PHE A 198 -18.86 -9.94 3.19
N GLN A 199 -17.61 -10.42 3.15
CA GLN A 199 -17.03 -11.14 2.02
C GLN A 199 -17.76 -12.47 1.76
N LEU A 200 -18.15 -13.21 2.78
CA LEU A 200 -18.90 -14.46 2.66
C LEU A 200 -20.22 -14.28 1.88
N PHE A 201 -20.92 -13.17 2.11
CA PHE A 201 -22.20 -12.88 1.46
C PHE A 201 -22.08 -12.18 0.11
N THR A 202 -21.00 -11.47 -0.15
CA THR A 202 -20.90 -10.58 -1.32
C THR A 202 -19.97 -11.09 -2.41
N LEU A 203 -18.92 -11.87 -2.08
CA LEU A 203 -18.01 -12.38 -3.08
C LEU A 203 -18.62 -13.53 -3.87
N PRO A 204 -18.76 -13.42 -5.20
CA PRO A 204 -19.18 -14.55 -6.03
C PRO A 204 -18.07 -15.60 -6.14
N PRO A 205 -18.40 -16.83 -6.57
CA PRO A 205 -17.39 -17.80 -6.97
C PRO A 205 -16.50 -17.25 -8.07
N LEU A 206 -15.18 -17.37 -7.90
CA LEU A 206 -14.18 -16.80 -8.80
C LEU A 206 -13.21 -17.90 -9.25
N ALA A 207 -13.61 -18.70 -10.24
CA ALA A 207 -12.84 -19.83 -10.73
C ALA A 207 -11.38 -19.47 -11.04
N PRO A 208 -10.41 -20.37 -10.85
CA PRO A 208 -9.00 -20.09 -11.05
C PRO A 208 -8.71 -19.71 -12.52
N ARG A 209 -7.84 -18.72 -12.72
CA ARG A 209 -7.29 -18.32 -14.03
C ARG A 209 -5.77 -18.39 -14.01
N ARG A 210 -5.17 -18.52 -15.21
CA ARG A 210 -3.71 -18.48 -15.32
C ARG A 210 -3.19 -17.11 -14.84
N THR A 211 -2.18 -17.13 -13.98
CA THR A 211 -1.53 -15.93 -13.41
C THR A 211 -0.31 -15.54 -14.24
N ALA A 212 0.05 -14.24 -14.16
CA ALA A 212 1.29 -13.70 -14.73
C ALA A 212 2.52 -14.47 -14.21
N ARG A 213 3.55 -14.62 -15.04
CA ARG A 213 4.78 -15.33 -14.67
C ARG A 213 5.74 -14.38 -13.97
N LEU A 214 6.41 -14.81 -12.91
CA LEU A 214 7.50 -14.06 -12.24
C LEU A 214 8.57 -13.55 -13.21
N ARG A 215 8.83 -14.30 -14.29
CA ARG A 215 9.76 -13.91 -15.34
C ARG A 215 9.38 -12.56 -15.98
N THR A 216 8.09 -12.29 -16.16
CA THR A 216 7.62 -11.03 -16.75
C THR A 216 7.94 -9.82 -15.84
N VAL A 217 7.85 -9.98 -14.51
CA VAL A 217 8.20 -8.92 -13.55
C VAL A 217 9.69 -8.58 -13.66
N LEU A 218 10.55 -9.59 -13.79
CA LEU A 218 12.01 -9.38 -13.95
C LEU A 218 12.34 -8.72 -15.29
N GLU A 219 11.68 -9.15 -16.38
CA GLU A 219 11.84 -8.54 -17.71
C GLU A 219 11.44 -7.05 -17.70
N VAL A 220 10.37 -6.68 -17.00
CA VAL A 220 9.94 -5.29 -16.83
C VAL A 220 10.97 -4.49 -16.03
N LEU A 221 11.47 -5.05 -14.91
CA LEU A 221 12.47 -4.38 -14.07
C LEU A 221 13.76 -4.06 -14.82
N LEU A 222 14.17 -4.93 -15.75
CA LEU A 222 15.39 -4.75 -16.54
C LEU A 222 15.24 -3.73 -17.70
N ARG A 223 14.04 -3.20 -17.94
CA ARG A 223 13.87 -2.14 -18.96
C ARG A 223 14.59 -0.85 -18.58
N PRO A 224 15.14 -0.11 -19.55
CA PRO A 224 15.88 1.13 -19.30
C PRO A 224 15.05 2.14 -18.49
N GLY A 225 15.60 2.62 -17.38
CA GLY A 225 14.98 3.61 -16.51
C GLY A 225 14.00 3.06 -15.46
N ILE A 226 13.45 1.84 -15.65
CA ILE A 226 12.50 1.26 -14.68
C ILE A 226 13.20 0.91 -13.36
N ALA A 227 14.36 0.26 -13.41
CA ALA A 227 15.12 -0.08 -12.20
C ALA A 227 15.47 1.15 -11.35
N VAL A 228 15.85 2.25 -11.98
CA VAL A 228 16.17 3.51 -11.29
C VAL A 228 14.91 4.14 -10.68
N GLY A 229 13.79 4.11 -11.40
CA GLY A 229 12.51 4.55 -10.87
C GLY A 229 12.07 3.70 -9.67
N MET A 230 12.15 2.38 -9.77
CA MET A 230 11.83 1.48 -8.66
C MET A 230 12.76 1.69 -7.45
N LEU A 231 14.07 1.95 -7.68
CA LEU A 231 14.98 2.33 -6.61
C LEU A 231 14.52 3.61 -5.91
N GLY A 232 14.11 4.64 -6.67
CA GLY A 232 13.50 5.85 -6.10
C GLY A 232 12.25 5.55 -5.26
N CYS A 233 11.37 4.66 -5.74
CA CYS A 233 10.21 4.18 -5.00
C CYS A 233 10.63 3.54 -3.66
N VAL A 234 11.57 2.61 -3.70
CA VAL A 234 12.09 1.92 -2.51
C VAL A 234 12.68 2.92 -1.51
N LEU A 235 13.54 3.85 -1.95
CA LEU A 235 14.19 4.82 -1.06
C LEU A 235 13.16 5.74 -0.37
N VAL A 236 12.18 6.26 -1.11
CA VAL A 236 11.12 7.14 -0.55
C VAL A 236 10.29 6.38 0.48
N HIS A 237 9.85 5.17 0.17
CA HIS A 237 9.06 4.39 1.12
C HIS A 237 9.91 3.91 2.32
N THR A 238 11.19 3.54 2.12
CA THR A 238 12.12 3.18 3.20
C THR A 238 12.27 4.33 4.20
N GLY A 239 12.53 5.55 3.72
CA GLY A 239 12.61 6.73 4.57
C GLY A 239 11.30 6.99 5.33
N HIS A 240 10.17 6.93 4.63
CA HIS A 240 8.87 7.11 5.29
C HIS A 240 8.60 6.06 6.37
N PHE A 241 8.80 4.78 6.09
CA PHE A 241 8.49 3.72 7.06
C PHE A 241 9.52 3.62 8.20
N ALA A 242 10.75 4.12 8.02
CA ALA A 242 11.67 4.35 9.13
C ALA A 242 11.12 5.41 10.10
N LEU A 243 10.61 6.54 9.57
CA LEU A 243 9.96 7.58 10.39
C LEU A 243 8.67 7.08 11.03
N PHE A 244 7.79 6.48 10.24
CA PHE A 244 6.44 6.10 10.64
C PHE A 244 6.42 5.00 11.70
N THR A 245 7.31 4.02 11.59
CA THR A 245 7.42 2.93 12.58
C THR A 245 7.78 3.46 13.96
N TYR A 246 8.59 4.50 14.03
CA TYR A 246 9.10 5.07 15.29
C TYR A 246 8.50 6.45 15.62
N ILE A 247 7.37 6.80 14.99
CA ILE A 247 6.68 8.09 15.19
C ILE A 247 6.22 8.28 16.64
N ARG A 248 5.68 7.21 17.26
CA ARG A 248 5.16 7.26 18.63
C ARG A 248 6.26 7.54 19.64
N PRO A 249 7.34 6.75 19.75
CA PRO A 249 8.44 7.06 20.67
C PRO A 249 9.05 8.44 20.45
N PHE A 250 9.12 8.92 19.19
CA PHE A 250 9.58 10.26 18.90
C PHE A 250 8.67 11.33 19.52
N LEU A 251 7.36 11.26 19.29
CA LEU A 251 6.41 12.23 19.79
C LEU A 251 6.33 12.19 21.33
N GLU A 252 6.33 11.03 21.94
CA GLU A 252 6.32 10.86 23.39
C GLU A 252 7.57 11.50 24.03
N SER A 253 8.76 11.26 23.44
CA SER A 253 10.02 11.80 23.95
C SER A 253 10.19 13.30 23.76
N THR A 254 9.58 13.89 22.72
CA THR A 254 9.76 15.32 22.38
C THR A 254 8.67 16.22 22.91
N THR A 255 7.41 15.76 22.93
CA THR A 255 6.26 16.61 23.28
C THR A 255 5.73 16.38 24.69
N GLY A 256 5.96 15.20 25.26
CA GLY A 256 5.40 14.82 26.57
C GLY A 256 3.86 14.73 26.58
N VAL A 257 3.21 14.70 25.42
CA VAL A 257 1.73 14.58 25.34
C VAL A 257 1.26 13.22 25.80
N GLY A 258 0.12 13.18 26.47
CA GLY A 258 -0.56 11.94 26.84
C GLY A 258 -1.22 11.25 25.64
N ALA A 259 -1.87 10.11 25.89
CA ALA A 259 -2.49 9.27 24.85
C ALA A 259 -3.48 10.03 23.96
N GLU A 260 -4.28 10.94 24.52
CA GLU A 260 -5.24 11.75 23.75
C GLU A 260 -4.54 12.75 22.82
N GLY A 261 -3.53 13.46 23.33
CA GLY A 261 -2.75 14.40 22.52
C GLY A 261 -2.01 13.70 21.39
N LEU A 262 -1.43 12.53 21.66
CA LEU A 262 -0.80 11.69 20.65
C LEU A 262 -1.80 11.23 19.58
N ALA A 263 -2.98 10.76 19.99
CA ALA A 263 -4.03 10.35 19.07
C ALA A 263 -4.50 11.49 18.17
N LEU A 264 -4.62 12.72 18.72
CA LEU A 264 -4.96 13.93 17.97
C LEU A 264 -3.88 14.31 16.95
N MET A 265 -2.61 14.23 17.33
CA MET A 265 -1.49 14.49 16.41
C MET A 265 -1.45 13.48 15.26
N LEU A 266 -1.67 12.19 15.55
CA LEU A 266 -1.74 11.14 14.55
C LEU A 266 -3.00 11.24 13.67
N LEU A 267 -4.11 11.71 14.21
CA LEU A 267 -5.31 12.04 13.43
C LEU A 267 -5.05 13.21 12.47
N GLY A 268 -4.36 14.25 12.94
CA GLY A 268 -3.91 15.37 12.10
C GLY A 268 -2.99 14.90 10.96
N PHE A 269 -2.04 14.00 11.25
CA PHE A 269 -1.21 13.37 10.25
C PHE A 269 -2.03 12.59 9.20
N GLY A 270 -2.95 11.74 9.65
CA GLY A 270 -3.81 10.94 8.77
C GLY A 270 -4.76 11.81 7.93
N GLY A 271 -5.38 12.83 8.54
CA GLY A 271 -6.23 13.79 7.83
C GLY A 271 -5.46 14.59 6.77
N ALA A 272 -4.26 15.06 7.11
CA ALA A 272 -3.38 15.74 6.15
C ALA A 272 -2.91 14.79 5.03
N ASN A 273 -2.63 13.52 5.34
CA ASN A 273 -2.31 12.50 4.35
C ASN A 273 -3.45 12.30 3.34
N PHE A 274 -4.69 12.24 3.83
CA PHE A 274 -5.87 12.16 2.96
C PHE A 274 -5.98 13.38 2.03
N VAL A 275 -5.81 14.60 2.57
CA VAL A 275 -5.78 15.83 1.76
C VAL A 275 -4.66 15.78 0.72
N GLY A 276 -3.47 15.32 1.09
CA GLY A 276 -2.34 15.15 0.17
C GLY A 276 -2.64 14.18 -0.97
N THR A 277 -3.35 13.08 -0.68
CA THR A 277 -3.81 12.13 -1.71
C THR A 277 -4.75 12.79 -2.71
N LEU A 278 -5.70 13.62 -2.26
CA LEU A 278 -6.61 14.36 -3.14
C LEU A 278 -5.88 15.40 -4.01
N LEU A 279 -4.93 16.12 -3.41
CA LEU A 279 -4.13 17.13 -4.13
C LEU A 279 -3.17 16.52 -5.15
N ALA A 280 -2.75 15.27 -4.94
CA ALA A 280 -1.78 14.61 -5.80
C ALA A 280 -2.20 14.56 -7.27
N GLY A 281 -3.47 14.29 -7.57
CA GLY A 281 -3.99 14.26 -8.93
C GLY A 281 -3.74 15.60 -9.65
N TRP A 282 -4.15 16.70 -9.05
CA TRP A 282 -3.98 18.05 -9.58
C TRP A 282 -2.50 18.46 -9.73
N LEU A 283 -1.63 18.07 -8.79
CA LEU A 283 -0.19 18.34 -8.88
C LEU A 283 0.44 17.54 -10.03
N LEU A 284 0.05 16.28 -10.20
CA LEU A 284 0.56 15.39 -11.26
C LEU A 284 0.11 15.81 -12.66
N GLU A 285 -1.07 16.41 -12.79
CA GLU A 285 -1.52 16.99 -14.08
C GLU A 285 -0.63 18.17 -14.49
N ARG A 286 -0.17 18.98 -13.54
CA ARG A 286 0.69 20.13 -13.79
C ARG A 286 2.14 19.78 -14.03
N SER A 287 2.72 18.96 -13.18
CA SER A 287 4.12 18.58 -13.23
C SER A 287 4.35 17.22 -12.56
N PRO A 288 4.26 16.11 -13.30
CA PRO A 288 4.50 14.79 -12.72
C PRO A 288 5.90 14.68 -12.07
N ARG A 289 6.94 15.15 -12.77
CA ARG A 289 8.32 15.14 -12.24
C ARG A 289 8.48 16.05 -11.03
N GLY A 290 7.95 17.28 -11.09
CA GLY A 290 7.99 18.22 -9.97
C GLY A 290 7.32 17.65 -8.73
N THR A 291 6.17 17.01 -8.89
CA THR A 291 5.42 16.36 -7.80
C THR A 291 6.21 15.22 -7.16
N MET A 292 6.81 14.33 -7.98
CA MET A 292 7.62 13.21 -7.48
C MET A 292 8.88 13.65 -6.73
N VAL A 293 9.43 14.83 -7.03
CA VAL A 293 10.58 15.42 -6.32
C VAL A 293 10.12 16.17 -5.08
N LEU A 294 9.04 16.97 -5.20
CA LEU A 294 8.55 17.83 -4.12
C LEU A 294 8.13 17.03 -2.89
N MET A 295 7.39 15.92 -3.09
CA MET A 295 6.84 15.12 -1.98
C MET A 295 7.95 14.57 -1.06
N PRO A 296 8.95 13.82 -1.51
CA PRO A 296 10.01 13.35 -0.63
C PRO A 296 10.88 14.50 -0.09
N THR A 297 11.03 15.61 -0.82
CA THR A 297 11.72 16.80 -0.30
C THR A 297 10.99 17.36 0.91
N LEU A 298 9.68 17.56 0.84
CA LEU A 298 8.88 18.05 1.97
C LEU A 298 8.93 17.12 3.17
N VAL A 299 8.84 15.80 2.96
CA VAL A 299 8.99 14.82 4.04
C VAL A 299 10.37 14.88 4.66
N GLY A 300 11.43 14.96 3.85
CA GLY A 300 12.80 15.04 4.33
C GLY A 300 13.06 16.30 5.15
N VAL A 301 12.60 17.46 4.66
CA VAL A 301 12.70 18.73 5.37
C VAL A 301 11.89 18.70 6.67
N ALA A 302 10.66 18.16 6.65
CA ALA A 302 9.85 18.03 7.85
C ALA A 302 10.52 17.13 8.89
N ALA A 303 11.10 15.99 8.47
CA ALA A 303 11.81 15.07 9.36
C ALA A 303 13.02 15.72 10.05
N LEU A 304 13.82 16.50 9.30
CA LEU A 304 14.95 17.24 9.87
C LEU A 304 14.46 18.38 10.78
N ALA A 305 13.41 19.10 10.37
CA ALA A 305 12.82 20.18 11.17
C ALA A 305 12.24 19.69 12.50
N LEU A 306 11.63 18.49 12.52
CA LEU A 306 11.13 17.84 13.75
C LEU A 306 12.23 17.66 14.81
N VAL A 307 13.48 17.42 14.39
CA VAL A 307 14.63 17.26 15.31
C VAL A 307 15.29 18.58 15.65
N LEU A 308 15.36 19.50 14.69
CA LEU A 308 16.18 20.73 14.82
C LEU A 308 15.40 21.92 15.43
N LEU A 309 14.07 21.94 15.29
CA LEU A 309 13.24 23.04 15.82
C LEU A 309 12.78 22.75 17.26
N PRO A 310 12.36 23.81 18.00
CA PRO A 310 11.87 23.65 19.37
C PRO A 310 10.72 22.64 19.46
N ALA A 311 10.76 21.79 20.47
CA ALA A 311 9.80 20.72 20.71
C ALA A 311 8.46 21.25 21.28
N SER A 312 7.85 22.25 20.64
CA SER A 312 6.50 22.71 21.01
C SER A 312 5.43 21.89 20.31
N VAL A 313 4.37 21.54 21.02
CA VAL A 313 3.27 20.72 20.48
C VAL A 313 2.70 21.28 19.16
N PRO A 314 2.41 22.60 19.03
CA PRO A 314 1.91 23.15 17.78
C PRO A 314 2.89 23.01 16.61
N CYS A 315 4.19 23.25 16.84
CA CYS A 315 5.21 23.12 15.81
C CYS A 315 5.34 21.67 15.33
N GLN A 316 5.42 20.73 16.26
CA GLN A 316 5.50 19.30 15.97
C GLN A 316 4.24 18.81 15.23
N ALA A 317 3.04 19.24 15.64
CA ALA A 317 1.79 18.89 14.96
C ALA A 317 1.74 19.42 13.52
N LEU A 318 2.20 20.66 13.28
CA LEU A 318 2.25 21.25 11.94
C LEU A 318 3.24 20.51 11.03
N LEU A 319 4.44 20.20 11.52
CA LEU A 319 5.45 19.45 10.76
C LEU A 319 4.97 18.04 10.46
N LEU A 320 4.29 17.40 11.42
CA LEU A 320 3.68 16.10 11.25
C LEU A 320 2.58 16.12 10.18
N ALA A 321 1.71 17.14 10.20
CA ALA A 321 0.69 17.34 9.18
C ALA A 321 1.31 17.61 7.79
N LEU A 322 2.39 18.40 7.71
CA LEU A 322 3.12 18.62 6.45
C LEU A 322 3.70 17.31 5.91
N TRP A 323 4.33 16.49 6.76
CA TRP A 323 4.81 15.17 6.37
C TRP A 323 3.66 14.28 5.90
N GLY A 324 2.56 14.19 6.66
CA GLY A 324 1.37 13.41 6.27
C GLY A 324 0.85 13.82 4.90
N MET A 325 0.65 15.13 4.69
CA MET A 325 0.17 15.68 3.42
C MET A 325 1.11 15.37 2.26
N ALA A 326 2.41 15.54 2.44
CA ALA A 326 3.39 15.25 1.40
C ALA A 326 3.43 13.75 1.05
N PHE A 327 3.39 12.87 2.05
CA PHE A 327 3.43 11.43 1.80
C PHE A 327 2.12 10.88 1.20
N GLY A 328 0.96 11.47 1.51
CA GLY A 328 -0.33 11.03 0.96
C GLY A 328 -0.38 10.97 -0.56
N GLY A 329 0.36 11.85 -1.24
CA GLY A 329 0.46 11.83 -2.69
C GLY A 329 1.46 10.83 -3.27
N VAL A 330 2.38 10.28 -2.47
CA VAL A 330 3.45 9.40 -2.95
C VAL A 330 2.91 8.14 -3.65
N PRO A 331 1.98 7.36 -3.08
CA PRO A 331 1.43 6.18 -3.77
C PRO A 331 0.75 6.51 -5.10
N VAL A 332 0.05 7.66 -5.17
CA VAL A 332 -0.61 8.14 -6.39
C VAL A 332 0.43 8.48 -7.46
N ALA A 333 1.50 9.16 -7.07
CA ALA A 333 2.58 9.55 -7.98
C ALA A 333 3.29 8.34 -8.57
N TRP A 334 3.61 7.34 -7.76
CA TRP A 334 4.26 6.10 -8.22
C TRP A 334 3.34 5.25 -9.09
N SER A 335 2.06 5.13 -8.74
CA SER A 335 1.06 4.43 -9.57
C SER A 335 0.91 5.09 -10.95
N ASN A 336 0.85 6.42 -10.99
CA ASN A 336 0.79 7.19 -12.24
C ASN A 336 2.07 7.02 -13.07
N TRP A 337 3.25 7.09 -12.43
CA TRP A 337 4.53 6.92 -13.12
C TRP A 337 4.63 5.53 -13.75
N VAL A 338 4.32 4.46 -13.02
CA VAL A 338 4.38 3.08 -13.53
C VAL A 338 3.42 2.87 -14.69
N ALA A 339 2.18 3.37 -14.58
CA ALA A 339 1.17 3.24 -15.63
C ALA A 339 1.61 3.89 -16.95
N ARG A 340 2.39 4.97 -16.88
CA ARG A 340 2.96 5.65 -18.06
C ARG A 340 4.24 5.02 -18.57
N ALA A 341 5.09 4.53 -17.67
CA ALA A 341 6.39 3.97 -18.02
C ALA A 341 6.29 2.58 -18.65
N VAL A 342 5.27 1.79 -18.30
CA VAL A 342 5.08 0.40 -18.75
C VAL A 342 3.60 0.12 -19.07
N PRO A 343 3.00 0.80 -20.06
CA PRO A 343 1.56 0.66 -20.36
C PRO A 343 1.20 -0.74 -20.91
N ASP A 344 2.15 -1.41 -21.57
CA ASP A 344 1.99 -2.75 -22.15
C ASP A 344 2.00 -3.88 -21.10
N GLN A 345 2.47 -3.62 -19.87
CA GLN A 345 2.62 -4.60 -18.79
C GLN A 345 2.09 -4.06 -17.45
N ALA A 346 1.01 -3.29 -17.47
CA ALA A 346 0.48 -2.57 -16.30
C ALA A 346 0.21 -3.47 -15.09
N GLU A 347 -0.26 -4.71 -15.28
CA GLU A 347 -0.51 -5.68 -14.21
C GLU A 347 0.80 -6.12 -13.54
N SER A 348 1.81 -6.51 -14.34
CA SER A 348 3.12 -6.92 -13.84
C SER A 348 3.85 -5.77 -13.15
N ALA A 349 3.71 -4.56 -13.69
CA ALA A 349 4.29 -3.34 -13.15
C ALA A 349 3.64 -2.93 -11.82
N GLY A 350 2.33 -3.12 -11.69
CA GLY A 350 1.61 -2.93 -10.41
C GLY A 350 2.11 -3.88 -9.32
N GLY A 351 2.28 -5.17 -9.65
CA GLY A 351 2.87 -6.17 -8.75
C GLY A 351 4.30 -5.80 -8.31
N MET A 352 5.11 -5.25 -9.23
CA MET A 352 6.46 -4.77 -8.93
C MET A 352 6.45 -3.60 -7.94
N VAL A 353 5.51 -2.65 -8.07
CA VAL A 353 5.35 -1.55 -7.10
C VAL A 353 5.02 -2.10 -5.72
N VAL A 354 4.08 -3.03 -5.61
CA VAL A 354 3.71 -3.66 -4.33
C VAL A 354 4.93 -4.33 -3.70
N ALA A 355 5.69 -5.13 -4.45
CA ALA A 355 6.90 -5.78 -3.96
C ALA A 355 7.96 -4.75 -3.49
N SER A 356 8.13 -3.66 -4.24
CA SER A 356 9.04 -2.56 -3.89
C SER A 356 8.62 -1.86 -2.60
N VAL A 357 7.32 -1.59 -2.42
CA VAL A 357 6.78 -0.97 -1.21
C VAL A 357 6.96 -1.89 -0.01
N GLN A 358 6.66 -3.18 -0.12
CA GLN A 358 6.83 -4.13 0.99
C GLN A 358 8.31 -4.33 1.36
N SER A 359 9.22 -4.36 0.36
CA SER A 359 10.67 -4.36 0.62
C SER A 359 11.11 -3.11 1.37
N ALA A 360 10.56 -1.95 1.00
CA ALA A 360 10.88 -0.67 1.61
C ALA A 360 10.31 -0.54 3.04
N ILE A 361 9.12 -1.08 3.30
CA ILE A 361 8.54 -1.16 4.66
C ILE A 361 9.47 -1.98 5.57
N ALA A 362 9.88 -3.16 5.10
CA ALA A 362 10.78 -4.04 5.83
C ALA A 362 12.13 -3.38 6.10
N ALA A 363 12.75 -2.80 5.06
CA ALA A 363 14.04 -2.11 5.15
C ALA A 363 13.97 -0.88 6.07
N GLY A 364 12.89 -0.08 5.96
CA GLY A 364 12.67 1.11 6.77
C GLY A 364 12.52 0.79 8.26
N ALA A 365 11.66 -0.17 8.59
CA ALA A 365 11.45 -0.59 9.97
C ALA A 365 12.71 -1.21 10.58
N ALA A 366 13.42 -2.07 9.83
CA ALA A 366 14.65 -2.72 10.30
C ALA A 366 15.80 -1.72 10.46
N ALA A 367 16.07 -0.90 9.43
CA ALA A 367 17.13 0.11 9.47
C ALA A 367 16.84 1.20 10.51
N GLY A 368 15.56 1.61 10.63
CA GLY A 368 15.11 2.52 11.67
C GLY A 368 15.37 1.98 13.07
N GLY A 369 15.09 0.69 13.33
CA GLY A 369 15.39 0.02 14.59
C GLY A 369 16.88 -0.06 14.92
N ALA A 370 17.70 -0.41 13.91
CA ALA A 370 19.15 -0.40 14.06
C ALA A 370 19.67 1.01 14.39
N MET A 371 19.22 2.04 13.64
CA MET A 371 19.60 3.42 13.88
C MET A 371 19.14 3.90 15.26
N PHE A 372 17.92 3.53 15.69
CA PHE A 372 17.42 3.84 17.03
C PHE A 372 18.34 3.30 18.11
N SER A 373 18.82 2.06 17.96
CA SER A 373 19.75 1.44 18.92
C SER A 373 21.12 2.13 18.96
N PHE A 374 21.62 2.66 17.83
CA PHE A 374 22.94 3.30 17.75
C PHE A 374 22.95 4.78 18.12
N SER A 375 21.96 5.55 17.71
CA SER A 375 21.96 7.01 17.82
C SER A 375 20.70 7.61 18.42
N GLY A 376 19.85 6.75 18.99
CA GLY A 376 18.57 7.15 19.58
C GLY A 376 17.54 7.55 18.52
N ILE A 377 16.36 7.97 19.01
CA ILE A 377 15.21 8.27 18.14
C ILE A 377 15.46 9.45 17.20
N ALA A 378 16.20 10.47 17.63
CA ALA A 378 16.55 11.61 16.80
C ALA A 378 17.41 11.19 15.59
N GLY A 379 18.31 10.22 15.80
CA GLY A 379 19.13 9.67 14.72
C GLY A 379 18.32 9.00 13.63
N VAL A 380 17.22 8.32 13.98
CA VAL A 380 16.28 7.73 12.99
C VAL A 380 15.70 8.82 12.09
N PHE A 381 15.23 9.94 12.70
CA PHE A 381 14.61 11.03 11.96
C PHE A 381 15.60 11.78 11.07
N VAL A 382 16.84 12.00 11.55
CA VAL A 382 17.91 12.61 10.75
C VAL A 382 18.30 11.71 9.57
N ALA A 383 18.54 10.42 9.80
CA ALA A 383 18.95 9.49 8.75
C ALA A 383 17.85 9.32 7.70
N ALA A 384 16.60 9.18 8.12
CA ALA A 384 15.47 9.07 7.21
C ALA A 384 15.21 10.37 6.44
N GLY A 385 15.37 11.54 7.10
CA GLY A 385 15.28 12.85 6.44
C GLY A 385 16.33 13.02 5.34
N ILE A 386 17.59 12.67 5.62
CA ILE A 386 18.67 12.66 4.62
C ILE A 386 18.36 11.68 3.48
N LEU A 387 17.90 10.47 3.78
CA LEU A 387 17.53 9.46 2.78
C LEU A 387 16.43 9.99 1.84
N MET A 388 15.42 10.69 2.38
CA MET A 388 14.36 11.32 1.60
C MET A 388 14.89 12.40 0.65
N LEU A 389 15.81 13.24 1.10
CA LEU A 389 16.43 14.27 0.25
C LEU A 389 17.32 13.65 -0.84
N LEU A 390 18.06 12.60 -0.52
CA LEU A 390 18.84 11.84 -1.52
C LEU A 390 17.91 11.14 -2.54
N ALA A 391 16.78 10.59 -2.09
CA ALA A 391 15.78 10.01 -2.98
C ALA A 391 15.17 11.08 -3.91
N ALA A 392 14.84 12.27 -3.39
CA ALA A 392 14.37 13.39 -4.19
C ALA A 392 15.39 13.82 -5.26
N LEU A 393 16.66 13.89 -4.89
CA LEU A 393 17.77 14.20 -5.80
C LEU A 393 17.90 13.14 -6.90
N LEU A 394 17.91 11.85 -6.54
CA LEU A 394 17.95 10.74 -7.49
C LEU A 394 16.80 10.82 -8.50
N ILE A 395 15.57 11.03 -8.00
CA ILE A 395 14.38 11.15 -8.85
C ILE A 395 14.52 12.34 -9.78
N GLY A 396 14.92 13.49 -9.25
CA GLY A 396 15.14 14.72 -10.03
C GLY A 396 16.19 14.59 -11.12
N MET A 397 17.25 13.81 -10.91
CA MET A 397 18.34 13.67 -11.88
C MET A 397 18.16 12.52 -12.87
N ARG A 398 17.59 11.40 -12.43
CA ARG A 398 17.66 10.12 -13.17
C ARG A 398 16.33 9.54 -13.60
N VAL A 399 15.21 9.86 -12.92
CA VAL A 399 13.91 9.29 -13.27
C VAL A 399 13.33 10.08 -14.43
N LYS A 400 13.13 9.40 -15.56
CA LYS A 400 12.44 9.97 -16.72
C LYS A 400 10.94 9.94 -16.45
N VAL A 401 10.33 11.10 -16.42
CA VAL A 401 8.88 11.28 -16.30
C VAL A 401 8.44 12.01 -17.55
N GLU A 402 7.71 11.34 -18.43
CA GLU A 402 7.17 11.97 -19.62
C GLU A 402 6.12 13.01 -19.23
N ALA A 403 6.25 14.21 -19.80
CA ALA A 403 5.25 15.25 -19.66
C ALA A 403 3.91 14.76 -20.24
N PRO A 404 2.75 15.22 -19.76
CA PRO A 404 1.46 14.96 -20.39
C PRO A 404 1.58 15.34 -21.87
N GLY A 405 1.44 14.34 -22.76
CA GLY A 405 1.73 14.50 -24.19
C GLY A 405 0.97 15.68 -24.77
N HIS A 406 1.67 16.59 -25.36
CA HIS A 406 1.14 17.33 -26.48
C HIS A 406 0.88 16.28 -27.56
N GLY A 407 -0.40 16.06 -27.84
CA GLY A 407 -0.89 15.02 -28.72
C GLY A 407 -0.09 14.93 -30.02
N ALA A 408 0.06 13.74 -30.49
CA ALA A 408 0.50 13.45 -31.84
C ALA A 408 -0.35 14.26 -32.85
N GLY A 409 0.06 15.48 -33.03
CA GLY A 409 -0.41 16.37 -34.10
C GLY A 409 0.46 16.06 -35.33
N GLY A 410 -0.17 15.42 -36.33
CA GLY A 410 0.21 15.60 -37.72
C GLY A 410 1.47 14.86 -38.18
N SER A 411 1.34 13.58 -38.53
CA SER A 411 2.08 13.12 -39.71
C SER A 411 1.59 13.93 -40.92
N PRO A 412 2.43 14.65 -41.64
CA PRO A 412 2.03 15.16 -42.94
C PRO A 412 1.87 13.95 -43.88
N VAL A 413 0.63 13.68 -44.27
CA VAL A 413 0.36 12.83 -45.42
C VAL A 413 1.05 13.50 -46.60
N ALA A 414 2.16 12.97 -47.03
CA ALA A 414 2.78 13.31 -48.29
C ALA A 414 1.79 12.90 -49.38
N GLN A 415 1.17 13.91 -50.01
CA GLN A 415 0.57 13.79 -51.31
C GLN A 415 1.71 13.53 -52.32
N LEU A 416 1.71 12.38 -52.95
CA LEU A 416 2.13 12.16 -54.33
C LEU A 416 1.27 11.03 -54.93
#